data_3df7751f19930d710114c0dbf6b0bb91
#
_entry.id   3df7751f19930d710114c0dbf6b0bb91
#
_cell.length_a   1.000
_cell.length_b   1.000
_cell.length_c   1.000
_cell.angle_alpha   90.00
_cell.angle_beta   90.00
_cell.angle_gamma   90.00
#
_symmetry.space_group_name_H-M   'P 1'
#
loop_
_entity.id
_entity.type
_entity.pdbx_description
1 polymer ?
#
loop_
_entity_poly.entity_id
_entity_poly.type
_entity_poly.pdbx_seq_one_letter_code
_entity_poly.pdbx_strand_id
1 'polypeptide(L)'
;GVGCGHLAELCQALLEQAKAPLTVCVLTGRNRGMKQELDARFGTDGCVRTVAFTDEVPLYMNAADATITKPGGLSSTEAAVAHTPLVHLLAFDGCETKNTAFFAARGLSLRAGDAAQAAACALHLIRNPEEAAAMQEQQRREIPPDAADRIVTEVLER
;
A
#
# COMPACT_ATOMS: atom_id res chain seq x y z
N GLY A 1 -3.14 12.31 0.91
CA GLY A 1 -3.01 11.98 2.30
C GLY A 1 -1.86 12.75 2.95
N VAL A 2 -1.90 12.95 4.24
CA VAL A 2 -0.75 13.47 5.01
C VAL A 2 0.33 12.40 4.90
N GLY A 3 1.47 12.72 4.27
CA GLY A 3 2.54 11.76 4.01
C GLY A 3 3.01 11.08 5.30
N CYS A 4 3.29 9.80 5.24
CA CYS A 4 4.05 9.13 6.30
C CYS A 4 5.43 9.80 6.35
N GLY A 5 5.84 10.34 7.48
CA GLY A 5 7.13 11.01 7.67
C GLY A 5 8.37 10.13 7.46
N HIS A 6 8.20 8.85 7.10
CA HIS A 6 9.25 7.84 6.97
C HIS A 6 9.39 7.27 5.55
N LEU A 7 8.89 7.98 4.51
CA LEU A 7 8.96 7.45 3.14
C LEU A 7 10.41 7.33 2.63
N ALA A 8 11.28 8.26 3.00
CA ALA A 8 12.69 8.18 2.63
C ALA A 8 13.40 6.97 3.28
N GLU A 9 13.09 6.69 4.55
CA GLU A 9 13.60 5.53 5.28
C GLU A 9 13.06 4.23 4.66
N LEU A 10 11.79 4.21 4.27
CA LEU A 10 11.18 3.06 3.60
C LEU A 10 11.81 2.79 2.23
N CYS A 11 12.02 3.82 1.40
CA CYS A 11 12.71 3.68 0.12
C CYS A 11 14.13 3.13 0.32
N GLN A 12 14.86 3.68 1.28
CA GLN A 12 16.20 3.22 1.61
C GLN A 12 16.19 1.74 2.02
N ALA A 13 15.30 1.35 2.93
CA ALA A 13 15.18 -0.04 3.40
C ALA A 13 14.81 -1.01 2.28
N LEU A 14 13.93 -0.60 1.36
CA LEU A 14 13.57 -1.41 0.17
C LEU A 14 14.78 -1.64 -0.73
N LEU A 15 15.55 -0.58 -1.04
CA LEU A 15 16.73 -0.69 -1.89
C LEU A 15 17.85 -1.53 -1.25
N GLU A 16 18.09 -1.37 0.06
CA GLU A 16 19.12 -2.13 0.79
C GLU A 16 18.77 -3.63 0.93
N GLN A 17 17.49 -3.97 1.11
CA GLN A 17 17.05 -5.34 1.30
C GLN A 17 16.72 -6.06 -0.01
N ALA A 18 16.58 -5.33 -1.12
CA ALA A 18 16.30 -5.92 -2.41
C ALA A 18 17.50 -6.75 -2.90
N LYS A 19 17.23 -8.01 -3.30
CA LYS A 19 18.23 -8.93 -3.88
C LYS A 19 18.15 -9.01 -5.41
N ALA A 20 17.25 -8.26 -6.01
CA ALA A 20 16.98 -8.20 -7.44
C ALA A 20 16.63 -6.77 -7.82
N PRO A 21 16.66 -6.40 -9.12
CA PRO A 21 16.20 -5.10 -9.57
C PRO A 21 14.80 -4.77 -9.05
N LEU A 22 14.62 -3.59 -8.48
CA LEU A 22 13.38 -3.11 -7.88
C LEU A 22 13.05 -1.71 -8.40
N THR A 23 11.79 -1.46 -8.72
CA THR A 23 11.28 -0.11 -8.95
C THR A 23 10.30 0.25 -7.85
N VAL A 24 10.55 1.36 -7.18
CA VAL A 24 9.68 1.90 -6.12
C VAL A 24 8.96 3.13 -6.65
N CYS A 25 7.63 3.07 -6.78
CA CYS A 25 6.82 4.23 -7.12
C CYS A 25 6.24 4.86 -5.86
N VAL A 26 6.58 6.11 -5.57
CA VAL A 26 6.12 6.83 -4.40
C VAL A 26 5.09 7.88 -4.79
N LEU A 27 3.83 7.66 -4.43
CA LEU A 27 2.75 8.62 -4.67
C LEU A 27 2.76 9.67 -3.55
N THR A 28 3.38 10.81 -3.80
CA THR A 28 3.53 11.90 -2.82
C THR A 28 2.30 12.80 -2.73
N GLY A 29 1.37 12.66 -3.68
CA GLY A 29 0.16 13.46 -3.73
C GLY A 29 0.47 14.96 -3.83
N ARG A 30 -0.14 15.77 -2.95
CA ARG A 30 0.06 17.22 -2.91
C ARG A 30 1.26 17.65 -2.05
N ASN A 31 2.00 16.70 -1.48
CA ASN A 31 3.17 17.00 -0.64
C ASN A 31 4.41 17.25 -1.50
N ARG A 32 4.58 18.50 -1.95
CA ARG A 32 5.70 18.94 -2.79
C ARG A 32 7.04 18.82 -2.08
N GLY A 33 7.09 19.09 -0.77
CA GLY A 33 8.32 18.99 0.03
C GLY A 33 8.84 17.55 0.06
N MET A 34 7.97 16.59 0.32
CA MET A 34 8.29 15.18 0.28
C MET A 34 8.79 14.74 -1.10
N LYS A 35 8.13 15.21 -2.15
CA LYS A 35 8.57 14.92 -3.52
C LYS A 35 9.99 15.42 -3.77
N GLN A 36 10.28 16.67 -3.43
CA GLN A 36 11.61 17.27 -3.60
C GLN A 36 12.68 16.53 -2.80
N GLU A 37 12.37 16.16 -1.57
CA GLU A 37 13.28 15.39 -0.71
C GLU A 37 13.64 14.03 -1.33
N LEU A 38 12.64 13.29 -1.78
CA LEU A 38 12.84 11.97 -2.41
C LEU A 38 13.57 12.08 -3.74
N ASP A 39 13.22 13.08 -4.58
CA ASP A 39 13.90 13.33 -5.85
C ASP A 39 15.38 13.68 -5.64
N ALA A 40 15.69 14.51 -4.63
CA ALA A 40 17.06 14.88 -4.29
C ALA A 40 17.87 13.67 -3.79
N ARG A 41 17.25 12.77 -3.03
CA ARG A 41 17.92 11.63 -2.39
C ARG A 41 18.07 10.44 -3.33
N PHE A 42 17.10 10.18 -4.20
CA PHE A 42 17.02 8.95 -5.00
C PHE A 42 16.88 9.19 -6.50
N GLY A 43 16.76 10.43 -6.97
CA GLY A 43 16.43 10.74 -8.35
C GLY A 43 17.49 10.33 -9.39
N THR A 44 18.73 10.10 -8.96
CA THR A 44 19.84 9.69 -9.83
C THR A 44 19.85 8.20 -10.15
N ASP A 45 19.30 7.36 -9.28
CA ASP A 45 19.45 5.90 -9.37
C ASP A 45 18.39 5.24 -10.25
N GLY A 46 17.33 5.98 -10.60
CA GLY A 46 16.23 5.49 -11.45
C GLY A 46 15.34 4.41 -10.81
N CYS A 47 15.72 3.89 -9.65
CA CYS A 47 14.99 2.85 -8.93
C CYS A 47 13.79 3.42 -8.16
N VAL A 48 13.85 4.67 -7.69
CA VAL A 48 12.75 5.34 -7.00
C VAL A 48 12.16 6.41 -7.92
N ARG A 49 10.87 6.30 -8.18
CA ARG A 49 10.09 7.25 -8.98
C ARG A 49 9.06 7.93 -8.11
N THR A 50 9.09 9.25 -8.04
CA THR A 50 8.12 10.02 -7.30
C THR A 50 7.02 10.53 -8.22
N VAL A 51 5.80 10.35 -7.81
CA VAL A 51 4.61 10.81 -8.53
C VAL A 51 3.88 11.83 -7.67
N ALA A 52 3.62 13.00 -8.23
CA ALA A 52 2.80 14.03 -7.59
C ALA A 52 1.33 13.58 -7.51
N PHE A 53 0.42 14.52 -7.24
CA PHE A 53 -1.01 14.21 -7.27
C PHE A 53 -1.42 13.66 -8.64
N THR A 54 -2.13 12.53 -8.62
CA THR A 54 -2.66 11.87 -9.82
C THR A 54 -4.01 11.24 -9.49
N ASP A 55 -4.89 11.17 -10.46
CA ASP A 55 -6.16 10.44 -10.40
C ASP A 55 -5.99 8.97 -10.85
N GLU A 56 -4.79 8.59 -11.29
CA GLU A 56 -4.44 7.26 -11.79
C GLU A 56 -3.96 6.29 -10.70
N VAL A 57 -4.23 6.59 -9.41
CA VAL A 57 -3.84 5.71 -8.29
C VAL A 57 -4.22 4.24 -8.51
N PRO A 58 -5.43 3.92 -9.04
CA PRO A 58 -5.79 2.53 -9.34
C PRO A 58 -4.86 1.84 -10.33
N LEU A 59 -4.32 2.56 -11.33
CA LEU A 59 -3.37 1.98 -12.28
C LEU A 59 -2.05 1.61 -11.61
N TYR A 60 -1.55 2.47 -10.71
CA TYR A 60 -0.35 2.15 -9.92
C TYR A 60 -0.56 0.94 -9.02
N MET A 61 -1.72 0.84 -8.36
CA MET A 61 -2.04 -0.31 -7.51
C MET A 61 -2.14 -1.60 -8.32
N ASN A 62 -2.82 -1.58 -9.46
CA ASN A 62 -2.95 -2.75 -10.34
C ASN A 62 -1.61 -3.20 -10.96
N ALA A 63 -0.69 -2.28 -11.18
CA ALA A 63 0.61 -2.58 -11.77
C ALA A 63 1.68 -3.00 -10.75
N ALA A 64 1.41 -2.81 -9.45
CA ALA A 64 2.38 -3.09 -8.40
C ALA A 64 2.36 -4.56 -7.96
N ASP A 65 3.55 -5.13 -7.74
CA ASP A 65 3.70 -6.45 -7.12
C ASP A 65 3.36 -6.44 -5.63
N ALA A 66 3.49 -5.28 -4.97
CA ALA A 66 3.05 -5.04 -3.60
C ALA A 66 2.80 -3.55 -3.37
N THR A 67 1.83 -3.23 -2.51
CA THR A 67 1.52 -1.87 -2.06
C THR A 67 1.81 -1.72 -0.58
N ILE A 68 2.53 -0.67 -0.21
CA ILE A 68 2.76 -0.28 1.18
C ILE A 68 2.00 1.01 1.43
N THR A 69 1.11 1.02 2.41
CA THR A 69 0.35 2.22 2.79
C THR A 69 0.10 2.26 4.29
N LYS A 70 -0.26 3.42 4.80
CA LYS A 70 -0.84 3.50 6.14
C LYS A 70 -2.23 2.84 6.14
N PRO A 71 -2.71 2.29 7.25
CA PRO A 71 -3.97 1.58 7.33
C PRO A 71 -5.21 2.52 7.34
N GLY A 72 -5.23 3.46 6.40
CA GLY A 72 -6.38 4.34 6.17
C GLY A 72 -7.52 3.60 5.46
N GLY A 73 -8.77 3.94 5.75
CA GLY A 73 -9.93 3.25 5.18
C GLY A 73 -9.93 3.21 3.66
N LEU A 74 -9.77 4.36 3.00
CA LEU A 74 -9.84 4.44 1.53
C LEU A 74 -8.69 3.68 0.85
N SER A 75 -7.43 4.05 1.12
CA SER A 75 -6.29 3.44 0.43
C SER A 75 -6.16 1.93 0.67
N SER A 76 -6.54 1.45 1.88
CA SER A 76 -6.55 0.02 2.17
C SER A 76 -7.61 -0.72 1.37
N THR A 77 -8.81 -0.14 1.25
CA THR A 77 -9.91 -0.72 0.48
C THR A 77 -9.62 -0.67 -1.02
N GLU A 78 -9.07 0.44 -1.53
CA GLU A 78 -8.65 0.59 -2.93
C GLU A 78 -7.60 -0.46 -3.31
N ALA A 79 -6.56 -0.66 -2.48
CA ALA A 79 -5.55 -1.68 -2.70
C ALA A 79 -6.13 -3.10 -2.68
N ALA A 80 -7.07 -3.39 -1.77
CA ALA A 80 -7.73 -4.68 -1.68
C ALA A 80 -8.65 -4.95 -2.88
N VAL A 81 -9.37 -3.94 -3.38
CA VAL A 81 -10.19 -4.04 -4.61
C VAL A 81 -9.31 -4.22 -5.85
N ALA A 82 -8.14 -3.59 -5.89
CA ALA A 82 -7.15 -3.81 -6.92
C ALA A 82 -6.45 -5.18 -6.81
N HIS A 83 -6.73 -5.93 -5.75
CA HIS A 83 -6.11 -7.22 -5.45
C HIS A 83 -4.58 -7.15 -5.42
N THR A 84 -4.04 -6.04 -4.91
CA THR A 84 -2.60 -5.87 -4.78
C THR A 84 -2.16 -6.40 -3.42
N PRO A 85 -1.11 -7.24 -3.33
CA PRO A 85 -0.54 -7.65 -2.06
C PRO A 85 -0.22 -6.44 -1.18
N LEU A 86 -0.74 -6.40 0.05
CA LEU A 86 -0.83 -5.20 0.86
C LEU A 86 -0.01 -5.30 2.15
N VAL A 87 0.78 -4.26 2.42
CA VAL A 87 1.47 -4.08 3.70
C VAL A 87 0.99 -2.79 4.36
N HIS A 88 0.52 -2.89 5.58
CA HIS A 88 0.19 -1.76 6.43
C HIS A 88 1.39 -1.34 7.28
N LEU A 89 1.90 -0.14 7.03
CA LEU A 89 2.87 0.51 7.89
C LEU A 89 2.12 1.31 8.97
N LEU A 90 2.29 0.91 10.21
CA LEU A 90 1.66 1.58 11.35
C LEU A 90 2.29 2.96 11.56
N ALA A 91 1.45 3.98 11.54
CA ALA A 91 1.90 5.34 11.72
C ALA A 91 1.43 5.96 13.05
N PHE A 92 0.19 5.68 13.47
CA PHE A 92 -0.41 6.33 14.64
C PHE A 92 -1.50 5.47 15.29
N ASP A 93 -1.80 5.72 16.57
CA ASP A 93 -2.92 5.12 17.30
C ASP A 93 -4.28 5.72 16.85
N GLY A 94 -5.34 4.93 16.98
CA GLY A 94 -6.72 5.35 16.70
C GLY A 94 -7.43 4.48 15.67
N CYS A 95 -8.19 5.11 14.75
CA CYS A 95 -8.95 4.37 13.72
C CYS A 95 -8.08 3.47 12.86
N GLU A 96 -6.83 3.87 12.62
CA GLU A 96 -5.86 3.11 11.84
C GLU A 96 -5.48 1.78 12.50
N THR A 97 -5.45 1.71 13.83
CA THR A 97 -5.22 0.46 14.58
C THR A 97 -6.34 -0.56 14.34
N LYS A 98 -7.61 -0.11 14.31
CA LYS A 98 -8.76 -0.98 14.03
C LYS A 98 -8.74 -1.51 12.61
N ASN A 99 -8.41 -0.65 11.64
CA ASN A 99 -8.29 -1.06 10.24
C ASN A 99 -7.18 -2.11 10.08
N THR A 100 -6.00 -1.87 10.68
CA THR A 100 -4.91 -2.85 10.67
C THR A 100 -5.34 -4.19 11.24
N ALA A 101 -6.01 -4.19 12.40
CA ALA A 101 -6.49 -5.42 13.03
C ALA A 101 -7.51 -6.14 12.15
N PHE A 102 -8.45 -5.42 11.54
CA PHE A 102 -9.46 -5.97 10.63
C PHE A 102 -8.81 -6.66 9.42
N PHE A 103 -7.90 -5.96 8.74
CA PHE A 103 -7.24 -6.49 7.55
C PHE A 103 -6.31 -7.66 7.87
N ALA A 104 -5.51 -7.55 8.93
CA ALA A 104 -4.57 -8.60 9.32
C ALA A 104 -5.29 -9.88 9.76
N ALA A 105 -6.36 -9.77 10.57
CA ALA A 105 -7.12 -10.92 11.04
C ALA A 105 -7.80 -11.72 9.92
N ARG A 106 -8.00 -11.11 8.75
CA ARG A 106 -8.63 -11.72 7.57
C ARG A 106 -7.63 -12.13 6.49
N GLY A 107 -6.33 -11.94 6.74
CA GLY A 107 -5.30 -12.23 5.72
C GLY A 107 -5.31 -11.28 4.53
N LEU A 108 -5.85 -10.05 4.68
CA LEU A 108 -5.95 -9.05 3.62
C LEU A 108 -4.70 -8.18 3.50
N SER A 109 -3.85 -8.18 4.52
CA SER A 109 -2.60 -7.43 4.55
C SER A 109 -1.61 -8.02 5.55
N LEU A 110 -0.31 -7.76 5.34
CA LEU A 110 0.70 -7.87 6.38
C LEU A 110 0.78 -6.57 7.17
N ARG A 111 1.30 -6.66 8.39
CA ARG A 111 1.47 -5.53 9.31
C ARG A 111 2.95 -5.28 9.57
N ALA A 112 3.37 -4.02 9.55
CA ALA A 112 4.73 -3.59 9.87
C ALA A 112 4.70 -2.44 10.88
N GLY A 113 5.58 -2.47 11.86
CA GLY A 113 5.71 -1.45 12.90
C GLY A 113 6.65 -0.31 12.49
N ASP A 114 7.52 -0.54 11.52
CA ASP A 114 8.51 0.42 11.04
C ASP A 114 8.82 0.23 9.55
N ALA A 115 9.64 1.12 9.00
CA ALA A 115 10.03 1.13 7.59
C ALA A 115 10.81 -0.13 7.18
N ALA A 116 11.70 -0.63 8.04
CA ALA A 116 12.50 -1.80 7.75
C ALA A 116 11.63 -3.08 7.69
N GLN A 117 10.68 -3.22 8.61
CA GLN A 117 9.71 -4.32 8.59
C GLN A 117 8.77 -4.22 7.39
N ALA A 118 8.32 -3.00 7.03
CA ALA A 118 7.46 -2.82 5.86
C ALA A 118 8.17 -3.22 4.56
N ALA A 119 9.45 -2.85 4.42
CA ALA A 119 10.28 -3.28 3.32
C ALA A 119 10.44 -4.81 3.29
N ALA A 120 10.75 -5.44 4.44
CA ALA A 120 10.87 -6.88 4.55
C ALA A 120 9.57 -7.60 4.18
N CYS A 121 8.41 -7.14 4.66
CA CYS A 121 7.10 -7.70 4.34
C CYS A 121 6.77 -7.60 2.84
N ALA A 122 7.00 -6.44 2.22
CA ALA A 122 6.73 -6.26 0.79
C ALA A 122 7.63 -7.16 -0.07
N LEU A 123 8.93 -7.17 0.21
CA LEU A 123 9.88 -8.03 -0.48
C LEU A 123 9.62 -9.52 -0.23
N HIS A 124 9.08 -9.88 0.93
CA HIS A 124 8.63 -11.24 1.22
C HIS A 124 7.48 -11.64 0.30
N LEU A 125 6.43 -10.82 0.19
CA LEU A 125 5.29 -11.09 -0.70
C LEU A 125 5.72 -11.20 -2.16
N ILE A 126 6.62 -10.33 -2.62
CA ILE A 126 7.16 -10.38 -4.00
C ILE A 126 7.92 -11.70 -4.26
N ARG A 127 8.64 -12.22 -3.27
CA ARG A 127 9.42 -13.46 -3.40
C ARG A 127 8.62 -14.74 -3.17
N ASN A 128 7.41 -14.63 -2.61
CA ASN A 128 6.54 -15.75 -2.27
C ASN A 128 5.17 -15.60 -2.95
N PRO A 129 5.10 -15.88 -4.26
CA PRO A 129 3.89 -15.64 -5.06
C PRO A 129 2.68 -16.44 -4.57
N GLU A 130 2.88 -17.58 -3.92
CA GLU A 130 1.78 -18.36 -3.34
C GLU A 130 1.12 -17.63 -2.16
N GLU A 131 1.91 -16.99 -1.28
CA GLU A 131 1.38 -16.20 -0.18
C GLU A 131 0.69 -14.92 -0.69
N ALA A 132 1.28 -14.27 -1.69
CA ALA A 132 0.67 -13.13 -2.36
C ALA A 132 -0.69 -13.51 -2.99
N ALA A 133 -0.76 -14.63 -3.70
CA ALA A 133 -1.99 -15.14 -4.29
C ALA A 133 -3.05 -15.49 -3.24
N ALA A 134 -2.65 -16.09 -2.11
CA ALA A 134 -3.56 -16.37 -1.01
C ALA A 134 -4.15 -15.08 -0.42
N MET A 135 -3.34 -14.03 -0.25
CA MET A 135 -3.81 -12.71 0.19
C MET A 135 -4.79 -12.10 -0.82
N GLN A 136 -4.46 -12.13 -2.10
CA GLN A 136 -5.32 -11.64 -3.18
C GLN A 136 -6.69 -12.36 -3.20
N GLU A 137 -6.70 -13.67 -2.97
CA GLU A 137 -7.94 -14.44 -2.91
C GLU A 137 -8.79 -14.03 -1.69
N GLN A 138 -8.19 -13.81 -0.52
CA GLN A 138 -8.91 -13.28 0.62
C GLN A 138 -9.47 -11.88 0.34
N GLN A 139 -8.72 -11.01 -0.32
CA GLN A 139 -9.18 -9.68 -0.73
C GLN A 139 -10.41 -9.77 -1.63
N ARG A 140 -10.43 -10.67 -2.63
CA ARG A 140 -11.60 -10.88 -3.51
C ARG A 140 -12.84 -11.32 -2.75
N ARG A 141 -12.66 -12.15 -1.74
CA ARG A 141 -13.77 -12.71 -0.95
C ARG A 141 -14.35 -11.72 0.05
N GLU A 142 -13.50 -10.92 0.69
CA GLU A 142 -13.87 -10.09 1.84
C GLU A 142 -14.20 -8.64 1.46
N ILE A 143 -13.62 -8.13 0.36
CA ILE A 143 -13.77 -6.73 -0.06
C ILE A 143 -14.42 -6.66 -1.45
N PRO A 144 -15.74 -6.57 -1.50
CA PRO A 144 -16.46 -6.55 -2.77
C PRO A 144 -16.28 -5.21 -3.50
N PRO A 145 -16.04 -5.23 -4.83
CA PRO A 145 -15.88 -4.01 -5.63
C PRO A 145 -17.18 -3.22 -5.81
N ASP A 146 -18.33 -3.88 -5.65
CA ASP A 146 -19.69 -3.35 -5.84
C ASP A 146 -20.36 -2.89 -4.53
N ALA A 147 -19.57 -2.58 -3.50
CA ALA A 147 -20.09 -2.21 -2.18
C ALA A 147 -21.08 -1.03 -2.21
N ALA A 148 -20.83 -0.02 -3.07
CA ALA A 148 -21.72 1.13 -3.21
C ALA A 148 -23.10 0.71 -3.76
N ASP A 149 -23.13 -0.11 -4.79
CA ASP A 149 -24.36 -0.60 -5.40
C ASP A 149 -25.17 -1.47 -4.41
N ARG A 150 -24.48 -2.32 -3.64
CA ARG A 150 -25.12 -3.11 -2.58
C ARG A 150 -25.76 -2.23 -1.51
N ILE A 151 -25.08 -1.18 -1.06
CA ILE A 151 -25.64 -0.24 -0.07
C ILE A 151 -26.89 0.44 -0.62
N VAL A 152 -26.85 0.91 -1.87
CA VAL A 152 -28.00 1.57 -2.51
C VAL A 152 -29.17 0.61 -2.62
N THR A 153 -28.94 -0.62 -3.10
CA THR A 153 -29.97 -1.66 -3.21
C THR A 153 -30.60 -1.96 -1.86
N GLU A 154 -29.80 -2.21 -0.84
CA GLU A 154 -30.27 -2.49 0.52
C GLU A 154 -31.13 -1.37 1.11
N VAL A 155 -30.80 -0.11 0.80
CA VAL A 155 -31.54 1.06 1.30
C VAL A 155 -32.86 1.23 0.55
N LEU A 156 -32.89 0.93 -0.75
CA LEU A 156 -34.11 1.10 -1.59
C LEU A 156 -35.12 -0.06 -1.43
N GLU A 157 -34.67 -1.22 -1.00
CA GLU A 157 -35.52 -2.42 -0.77
C GLU A 157 -36.14 -2.48 0.63
N ARG A 158 -35.85 -1.50 1.50
CA ARG A 158 -36.47 -1.32 2.83
C ARG A 158 -37.59 -0.33 2.84
#